data_20914f75dbe94146fba873b1c415a8bb
#
_entry.id   20914f75dbe94146fba873b1c415a8bb
#
_cell.length_a   1.000
_cell.length_b   1.000
_cell.length_c   1.000
_cell.angle_alpha   90.00
_cell.angle_beta   90.00
_cell.angle_gamma   90.00
#
_symmetry.space_group_name_H-M   'P 1'
#
loop_
_entity.id
_entity.type
_entity.pdbx_description
1 polymer ?
#
loop_
_entity_poly.entity_id
_entity_poly.type
_entity_poly.pdbx_seq_one_letter_code
_entity_poly.pdbx_strand_id
1 'polypeptide(L)'
;MKYALWIMLLSRLAVAAPCPASQAKDGNALVQIEQAWARALERRDTAALGCMLAQEFEDAGTDGKLTDRTSTLAKAAEHPALHHELSDLRAQVDGDFGYIRGLAAAVNPQGKVVAKVRFTDVYAYLDGRWQCVAGHESMLTESVH
;
A
#
# COMPACT_ATOMS: atom_id res chain seq x y z
N MET A 1 -42.68 -34.42 -24.20
CA MET A 1 -41.32 -33.93 -24.54
C MET A 1 -40.95 -32.86 -23.55
N LYS A 2 -40.00 -33.15 -22.62
CA LYS A 2 -39.53 -32.20 -21.60
C LYS A 2 -38.11 -31.78 -21.99
N TYR A 3 -37.95 -30.57 -22.47
CA TYR A 3 -36.62 -29.98 -22.73
C TYR A 3 -36.03 -29.43 -21.42
N ALA A 4 -35.02 -30.09 -20.89
CA ALA A 4 -34.24 -29.58 -19.77
C ALA A 4 -33.26 -28.54 -20.30
N LEU A 5 -33.46 -27.28 -19.91
CA LEU A 5 -32.59 -26.18 -20.23
C LEU A 5 -31.40 -26.22 -19.27
N TRP A 6 -30.23 -26.63 -19.74
CA TRP A 6 -28.98 -26.54 -18.98
C TRP A 6 -28.45 -25.12 -19.06
N ILE A 7 -28.56 -24.37 -17.95
CA ILE A 7 -27.92 -23.08 -17.79
C ILE A 7 -26.46 -23.34 -17.37
N MET A 8 -25.55 -23.21 -18.32
CA MET A 8 -24.09 -23.16 -17.98
C MET A 8 -23.79 -21.85 -17.25
N LEU A 9 -23.53 -21.94 -15.95
CA LEU A 9 -22.97 -20.87 -15.16
C LEU A 9 -21.48 -20.72 -15.56
N LEU A 10 -21.19 -19.77 -16.43
CA LEU A 10 -19.79 -19.35 -16.69
C LEU A 10 -19.28 -18.57 -15.48
N SER A 11 -18.55 -19.24 -14.60
CA SER A 11 -17.75 -18.60 -13.56
C SER A 11 -16.67 -17.75 -14.25
N ARG A 12 -16.84 -16.43 -14.27
CA ARG A 12 -15.77 -15.51 -14.66
C ARG A 12 -14.70 -15.56 -13.57
N LEU A 13 -13.59 -16.26 -13.82
CA LEU A 13 -12.37 -16.09 -13.06
C LEU A 13 -11.95 -14.63 -13.22
N ALA A 14 -12.03 -13.85 -12.15
CA ALA A 14 -11.49 -12.52 -12.12
C ALA A 14 -9.98 -12.64 -12.22
N VAL A 15 -9.41 -12.36 -13.40
CA VAL A 15 -7.97 -12.22 -13.58
C VAL A 15 -7.59 -10.91 -12.91
N ALA A 16 -6.72 -10.97 -11.89
CA ALA A 16 -6.16 -9.78 -11.26
C ALA A 16 -5.56 -8.87 -12.33
N ALA A 17 -5.81 -7.57 -12.24
CA ALA A 17 -5.22 -6.62 -13.17
C ALA A 17 -3.69 -6.72 -13.09
N PRO A 18 -2.97 -6.73 -14.23
CA PRO A 18 -1.52 -6.79 -14.21
C PRO A 18 -0.94 -5.54 -13.54
N CYS A 19 0.22 -5.68 -12.90
CA CYS A 19 0.95 -4.55 -12.35
C CYS A 19 1.29 -3.52 -13.44
N PRO A 20 1.44 -2.21 -13.10
CA PRO A 20 1.84 -1.18 -14.06
C PRO A 20 3.09 -1.60 -14.84
N ALA A 21 3.07 -1.41 -16.17
CA ALA A 21 4.15 -1.89 -17.05
C ALA A 21 5.43 -1.08 -16.91
N SER A 22 5.33 0.22 -16.62
CA SER A 22 6.47 1.11 -16.39
C SER A 22 6.04 2.34 -15.58
N GLN A 23 7.01 2.91 -14.85
CA GLN A 23 6.84 4.14 -14.08
C GLN A 23 8.04 5.06 -14.33
N ALA A 24 7.85 6.37 -14.17
CA ALA A 24 8.94 7.34 -14.22
C ALA A 24 9.89 7.15 -13.03
N LYS A 25 11.20 7.38 -13.28
CA LYS A 25 12.22 7.35 -12.21
C LYS A 25 12.37 8.73 -11.59
N ASP A 26 11.35 9.18 -10.88
CA ASP A 26 11.35 10.49 -10.22
C ASP A 26 10.57 10.46 -8.90
N GLY A 27 10.72 11.52 -8.12
CA GLY A 27 10.06 11.64 -6.82
C GLY A 27 8.54 11.73 -6.93
N ASN A 28 7.98 12.21 -8.04
CA ASN A 28 6.53 12.26 -8.23
C ASN A 28 5.94 10.86 -8.35
N ALA A 29 6.66 9.93 -9.00
CA ALA A 29 6.24 8.53 -9.07
C ALA A 29 6.12 7.91 -7.67
N LEU A 30 7.08 8.18 -6.76
CA LEU A 30 7.02 7.71 -5.38
C LEU A 30 5.82 8.32 -4.62
N VAL A 31 5.56 9.61 -4.79
CA VAL A 31 4.37 10.26 -4.20
C VAL A 31 3.08 9.62 -4.68
N GLN A 32 2.99 9.30 -5.98
CA GLN A 32 1.80 8.64 -6.55
C GLN A 32 1.62 7.21 -6.00
N ILE A 33 2.72 6.48 -5.75
CA ILE A 33 2.68 5.15 -5.17
C ILE A 33 2.15 5.21 -3.74
N GLU A 34 2.62 6.13 -2.89
CA GLU A 34 2.10 6.29 -1.52
C GLU A 34 0.60 6.60 -1.50
N GLN A 35 0.16 7.51 -2.38
CA GLN A 35 -1.26 7.80 -2.51
C GLN A 35 -2.06 6.58 -3.01
N ALA A 36 -1.49 5.78 -3.90
CA ALA A 36 -2.11 4.55 -4.38
C ALA A 36 -2.13 3.48 -3.28
N TRP A 37 -1.08 3.40 -2.45
CA TRP A 37 -1.03 2.51 -1.29
C TRP A 37 -2.14 2.81 -0.29
N ALA A 38 -2.29 4.07 0.12
CA ALA A 38 -3.38 4.49 1.00
C ALA A 38 -4.76 4.06 0.47
N ARG A 39 -5.02 4.31 -0.82
CA ARG A 39 -6.28 3.88 -1.47
C ARG A 39 -6.45 2.36 -1.54
N ALA A 40 -5.35 1.62 -1.74
CA ALA A 40 -5.37 0.16 -1.79
C ALA A 40 -5.70 -0.44 -0.41
N LEU A 41 -5.14 0.11 0.67
CA LEU A 41 -5.50 -0.27 2.04
C LEU A 41 -6.99 -0.06 2.33
N GLU A 42 -7.52 1.12 2.00
CA GLU A 42 -8.94 1.44 2.17
C GLU A 42 -9.88 0.48 1.45
N ARG A 43 -9.47 0.01 0.27
CA ARG A 43 -10.22 -0.93 -0.56
C ARG A 43 -9.92 -2.39 -0.26
N ARG A 44 -8.93 -2.68 0.59
CA ARG A 44 -8.38 -4.01 0.83
C ARG A 44 -7.89 -4.68 -0.47
N ASP A 45 -7.36 -3.87 -1.37
CA ASP A 45 -6.85 -4.30 -2.67
C ASP A 45 -5.44 -4.87 -2.53
N THR A 46 -5.37 -6.12 -2.09
CA THR A 46 -4.09 -6.83 -1.90
C THR A 46 -3.35 -7.10 -3.21
N ALA A 47 -4.05 -7.13 -4.35
CA ALA A 47 -3.42 -7.29 -5.66
C ALA A 47 -2.64 -6.03 -6.03
N ALA A 48 -3.25 -4.84 -5.87
CA ALA A 48 -2.57 -3.57 -6.09
C ALA A 48 -1.38 -3.40 -5.13
N LEU A 49 -1.56 -3.68 -3.83
CA LEU A 49 -0.47 -3.65 -2.86
C LEU A 49 0.65 -4.62 -3.21
N GLY A 50 0.32 -5.83 -3.67
CA GLY A 50 1.29 -6.82 -4.10
C GLY A 50 2.17 -6.36 -5.27
N CYS A 51 1.69 -5.43 -6.10
CA CYS A 51 2.48 -4.79 -7.15
C CYS A 51 3.45 -3.72 -6.62
N MET A 52 3.15 -3.13 -5.46
CA MET A 52 3.95 -2.06 -4.84
C MET A 52 5.05 -2.60 -3.93
N LEU A 53 4.92 -3.84 -3.45
CA LEU A 53 5.87 -4.48 -2.55
C LEU A 53 6.86 -5.35 -3.30
N ALA A 54 8.17 -5.19 -3.04
CA ALA A 54 9.19 -6.12 -3.48
C ALA A 54 9.01 -7.50 -2.82
N GLN A 55 9.62 -8.54 -3.40
CA GLN A 55 9.55 -9.89 -2.84
C GLN A 55 10.17 -9.96 -1.44
N GLU A 56 11.26 -9.21 -1.24
CA GLU A 56 12.04 -9.15 0.00
C GLU A 56 11.60 -8.00 0.93
N PHE A 57 10.40 -7.48 0.73
CA PHE A 57 9.89 -6.36 1.54
C PHE A 57 9.84 -6.72 3.03
N GLU A 58 10.32 -5.79 3.86
CA GLU A 58 10.19 -5.81 5.32
C GLU A 58 9.73 -4.44 5.82
N ASP A 59 8.86 -4.45 6.81
CA ASP A 59 8.36 -3.24 7.46
C ASP A 59 8.56 -3.32 8.98
N ALA A 60 9.08 -2.24 9.56
CA ALA A 60 9.14 -2.05 10.99
C ALA A 60 7.94 -1.19 11.43
N GLY A 61 6.92 -1.84 11.95
CA GLY A 61 5.70 -1.17 12.40
C GLY A 61 5.88 -0.34 13.67
N THR A 62 4.84 0.39 14.05
CA THR A 62 4.84 1.29 15.21
C THR A 62 5.06 0.59 16.55
N ASP A 63 4.91 -0.72 16.63
CA ASP A 63 5.20 -1.57 17.80
C ASP A 63 6.64 -2.15 17.77
N GLY A 64 7.44 -1.77 16.77
CA GLY A 64 8.81 -2.23 16.57
C GLY A 64 8.93 -3.65 16.01
N LYS A 65 7.81 -4.29 15.66
CA LYS A 65 7.85 -5.62 15.06
C LYS A 65 8.10 -5.53 13.56
N LEU A 66 8.92 -6.46 13.06
CA LEU A 66 9.12 -6.65 11.64
C LEU A 66 7.99 -7.49 11.04
N THR A 67 7.53 -7.08 9.88
CA THR A 67 6.57 -7.82 9.06
C THR A 67 7.09 -7.93 7.64
N ASP A 68 6.96 -9.12 7.06
CA ASP A 68 7.32 -9.39 5.67
C ASP A 68 6.16 -9.06 4.71
N ARG A 69 6.42 -9.20 3.43
CA ARG A 69 5.44 -8.99 2.36
C ARG A 69 4.16 -9.81 2.57
N THR A 70 4.28 -11.09 2.91
CA THR A 70 3.13 -11.99 3.08
C THR A 70 2.24 -11.54 4.24
N SER A 71 2.85 -11.25 5.38
CA SER A 71 2.15 -10.76 6.57
C SER A 71 1.50 -9.39 6.33
N THR A 72 2.18 -8.50 5.59
CA THR A 72 1.65 -7.18 5.24
C THR A 72 0.42 -7.29 4.35
N LEU A 73 0.44 -8.15 3.33
CA LEU A 73 -0.72 -8.39 2.47
C LEU A 73 -1.89 -9.04 3.23
N ALA A 74 -1.61 -9.96 4.15
CA ALA A 74 -2.64 -10.58 5.01
C ALA A 74 -3.31 -9.53 5.91
N LYS A 75 -2.53 -8.64 6.54
CA LYS A 75 -3.07 -7.52 7.34
C LYS A 75 -3.90 -6.56 6.49
N ALA A 76 -3.46 -6.26 5.27
CA ALA A 76 -4.20 -5.38 4.36
C ALA A 76 -5.56 -5.97 3.94
N ALA A 77 -5.68 -7.29 3.79
CA ALA A 77 -6.95 -7.97 3.50
C ALA A 77 -7.99 -7.77 4.62
N GLU A 78 -7.53 -7.61 5.85
CA GLU A 78 -8.35 -7.41 7.06
C GLU A 78 -8.35 -5.94 7.54
N HIS A 79 -7.84 -5.03 6.71
CA HIS A 79 -7.69 -3.62 7.09
C HIS A 79 -9.02 -3.04 7.57
N PRO A 80 -9.05 -2.33 8.72
CA PRO A 80 -10.26 -1.70 9.23
C PRO A 80 -10.77 -0.62 8.26
N ALA A 81 -12.04 -0.25 8.37
CA ALA A 81 -12.64 0.80 7.55
C ALA A 81 -12.13 2.19 7.99
N LEU A 82 -10.90 2.50 7.61
CA LEU A 82 -10.23 3.76 7.87
C LEU A 82 -9.88 4.43 6.55
N HIS A 83 -9.99 5.75 6.52
CA HIS A 83 -9.44 6.59 5.45
C HIS A 83 -8.05 7.06 5.86
N HIS A 84 -7.11 7.11 4.90
CA HIS A 84 -5.73 7.53 5.15
C HIS A 84 -5.45 8.88 4.49
N GLU A 85 -5.19 9.89 5.31
CA GLU A 85 -4.77 11.21 4.86
C GLU A 85 -3.26 11.33 4.93
N LEU A 86 -2.63 11.51 3.75
CA LEU A 86 -1.18 11.69 3.63
C LEU A 86 -0.82 13.18 3.57
N SER A 87 0.23 13.56 4.25
CA SER A 87 0.75 14.93 4.26
C SER A 87 2.26 14.98 4.46
N ASP A 88 2.88 16.14 4.23
CA ASP A 88 4.33 16.37 4.35
C ASP A 88 5.17 15.33 3.58
N LEU A 89 4.69 14.94 2.39
CA LEU A 89 5.38 13.96 1.55
C LEU A 89 6.66 14.57 0.97
N ARG A 90 7.79 13.88 1.16
CA ARG A 90 9.11 14.26 0.66
C ARG A 90 9.79 13.04 0.06
N ALA A 91 9.91 13.04 -1.26
CA ALA A 91 10.54 11.97 -2.01
C ALA A 91 11.91 12.40 -2.55
N GLN A 92 12.86 11.47 -2.54
CA GLN A 92 14.16 11.61 -3.22
C GLN A 92 14.45 10.34 -3.99
N VAL A 93 15.06 10.48 -5.16
CA VAL A 93 15.45 9.39 -6.06
C VAL A 93 16.91 9.57 -6.46
N ASP A 94 17.67 8.48 -6.41
CA ASP A 94 19.03 8.39 -6.91
C ASP A 94 19.21 7.07 -7.69
N GLY A 95 19.25 7.18 -9.02
CA GLY A 95 19.33 6.02 -9.91
C GLY A 95 18.12 5.09 -9.76
N ASP A 96 18.40 3.86 -9.36
CA ASP A 96 17.40 2.79 -9.16
C ASP A 96 16.90 2.67 -7.72
N PHE A 97 17.27 3.61 -6.85
CA PHE A 97 16.81 3.68 -5.47
C PHE A 97 16.16 5.02 -5.17
N GLY A 98 15.23 4.99 -4.24
CA GLY A 98 14.59 6.20 -3.75
C GLY A 98 13.97 5.96 -2.39
N TYR A 99 13.64 7.05 -1.71
CA TYR A 99 12.86 6.98 -0.48
C TYR A 99 11.80 8.08 -0.47
N ILE A 100 10.76 7.84 0.27
CA ILE A 100 9.76 8.83 0.59
C ILE A 100 9.49 8.81 2.09
N ARG A 101 9.33 9.96 2.68
CA ARG A 101 8.86 10.12 4.05
C ARG A 101 7.63 11.01 4.08
N GLY A 102 6.79 10.79 5.07
CA GLY A 102 5.57 11.58 5.20
C GLY A 102 4.89 11.39 6.54
N LEU A 103 3.69 11.91 6.60
CA LEU A 103 2.74 11.70 7.67
C LEU A 103 1.52 10.98 7.12
N ALA A 104 1.02 9.98 7.85
CA ALA A 104 -0.25 9.34 7.57
C ALA A 104 -1.16 9.46 8.78
N ALA A 105 -2.36 10.02 8.59
CA ALA A 105 -3.40 10.06 9.60
C ALA A 105 -4.49 9.04 9.23
N ALA A 106 -4.81 8.14 10.14
CA ALA A 106 -5.93 7.22 10.01
C ALA A 106 -7.19 7.88 10.56
N VAL A 107 -8.21 8.01 9.71
CA VAL A 107 -9.47 8.70 10.00
C VAL A 107 -10.60 7.67 9.99
N ASN A 108 -11.40 7.62 11.03
CA ASN A 108 -12.54 6.72 11.11
C ASN A 108 -13.76 7.25 10.32
N PRO A 109 -14.82 6.44 10.12
CA PRO A 109 -16.02 6.86 9.39
C PRO A 109 -16.74 8.07 9.97
N GLN A 110 -16.48 8.42 11.23
CA GLN A 110 -17.04 9.62 11.90
C GLN A 110 -16.17 10.86 11.69
N GLY A 111 -15.11 10.78 10.87
CA GLY A 111 -14.19 11.88 10.58
C GLY A 111 -13.19 12.19 11.69
N LYS A 112 -13.02 11.27 12.67
CA LYS A 112 -12.06 11.44 13.76
C LYS A 112 -10.74 10.80 13.40
N VAL A 113 -9.63 11.53 13.57
CA VAL A 113 -8.27 10.96 13.53
C VAL A 113 -8.08 10.02 14.72
N VAL A 114 -7.81 8.76 14.45
CA VAL A 114 -7.63 7.70 15.47
C VAL A 114 -6.17 7.28 15.65
N ALA A 115 -5.32 7.56 14.67
CA ALA A 115 -3.89 7.36 14.73
C ALA A 115 -3.17 8.32 13.79
N LYS A 116 -1.94 8.67 14.10
CA LYS A 116 -1.06 9.45 13.23
C LYS A 116 0.36 8.91 13.33
N VAL A 117 0.96 8.65 12.20
CA VAL A 117 2.32 8.11 12.13
C VAL A 117 3.19 8.97 11.23
N ARG A 118 4.49 8.99 11.52
CA ARG A 118 5.52 9.37 10.56
C ARG A 118 6.07 8.09 9.96
N PHE A 119 6.17 8.06 8.63
CA PHE A 119 6.71 6.91 7.93
C PHE A 119 7.91 7.30 7.06
N THR A 120 8.71 6.30 6.74
CA THR A 120 9.77 6.37 5.73
C THR A 120 9.81 5.05 4.99
N ASP A 121 9.56 5.10 3.68
CA ASP A 121 9.55 3.95 2.81
C ASP A 121 10.67 4.05 1.78
N VAL A 122 11.38 2.95 1.60
CA VAL A 122 12.52 2.82 0.68
C VAL A 122 12.09 1.97 -0.51
N TYR A 123 12.40 2.47 -1.69
CA TYR A 123 12.02 1.87 -2.97
C TYR A 123 13.23 1.49 -3.80
N ALA A 124 13.13 0.37 -4.50
CA ALA A 124 14.02 -0.01 -5.59
C ALA A 124 13.24 -0.04 -6.91
N TYR A 125 13.88 0.37 -8.00
CA TYR A 125 13.31 0.30 -9.34
C TYR A 125 13.61 -1.06 -9.96
N LEU A 126 12.62 -1.95 -9.91
CA LEU A 126 12.72 -3.34 -10.33
C LEU A 126 11.68 -3.62 -11.43
N ASP A 127 12.08 -4.28 -12.50
CA ASP A 127 11.19 -4.67 -13.60
C ASP A 127 10.37 -3.50 -14.18
N GLY A 128 11.01 -2.34 -14.32
CA GLY A 128 10.40 -1.15 -14.92
C GLY A 128 9.48 -0.35 -13.99
N ARG A 129 9.42 -0.66 -12.70
CA ARG A 129 8.59 0.02 -11.71
C ARG A 129 9.23 0.11 -10.33
N TRP A 130 8.80 1.05 -9.54
CA TRP A 130 9.18 1.18 -8.16
C TRP A 130 8.47 0.14 -7.29
N GLN A 131 9.24 -0.55 -6.46
CA GLN A 131 8.75 -1.52 -5.48
C GLN A 131 9.36 -1.20 -4.12
N CYS A 132 8.53 -1.10 -3.09
CA CYS A 132 8.97 -0.86 -1.73
C CYS A 132 9.76 -2.08 -1.23
N VAL A 133 10.98 -1.84 -0.75
CA VAL A 133 11.87 -2.86 -0.20
C VAL A 133 11.92 -2.81 1.32
N ALA A 134 11.69 -1.64 1.91
CA ALA A 134 11.64 -1.50 3.36
C ALA A 134 10.73 -0.33 3.76
N GLY A 135 10.03 -0.49 4.87
CA GLY A 135 9.22 0.53 5.52
C GLY A 135 9.58 0.70 6.99
N HIS A 136 9.32 1.88 7.53
CA HIS A 136 9.38 2.13 8.96
C HIS A 136 8.35 3.17 9.37
N GLU A 137 7.63 2.90 10.44
CA GLU A 137 6.64 3.79 11.01
C GLU A 137 6.95 4.14 12.47
N SER A 138 6.70 5.38 12.83
CA SER A 138 6.73 5.87 14.22
C SER A 138 5.41 6.52 14.58
N MET A 139 4.80 6.06 15.68
CA MET A 139 3.58 6.68 16.20
C MET A 139 3.89 8.11 16.66
N LEU A 140 3.05 9.05 16.23
CA LEU A 140 3.07 10.40 16.77
C LEU A 140 2.15 10.47 17.99
N THR A 141 2.76 10.65 19.15
CA THR A 141 2.03 11.00 20.38
C THR A 141 1.88 12.51 20.43
N GLU A 142 0.66 13.01 20.66
CA GLU A 142 0.49 14.43 20.97
C GLU A 142 1.31 14.74 22.22
N SER A 143 2.23 15.71 22.11
CA SER A 143 2.93 16.23 23.28
C SER A 143 1.87 16.89 24.18
N VAL A 144 1.59 16.29 25.33
CA VAL A 144 0.79 16.93 26.37
C VAL A 144 1.66 18.06 26.92
N HIS A 145 1.38 19.31 26.50
CA HIS A 145 1.91 20.52 27.06
C HIS A 145 0.96 21.08 28.11
#